data_a5afbe346fc6712102552b74effd5dc0
#
_entry.id   a5afbe346fc6712102552b74effd5dc0
#
_cell.length_a   1.000
_cell.length_b   1.000
_cell.length_c   1.000
_cell.angle_alpha   90.00
_cell.angle_beta   90.00
_cell.angle_gamma   90.00
#
_symmetry.space_group_name_H-M   'P 1'
#
loop_
_entity.id
_entity.type
_entity.pdbx_description
1 polymer ?
#
loop_
_entity_poly.entity_id
_entity_poly.type
_entity_poly.pdbx_seq_one_letter_code
_entity_poly.pdbx_strand_id
1 'polypeptide(L)'
;ARARPDGYTLLFGTNSTYGIAPHLTAGGLPYDNERAFTGISLVARSPQMLCVHPSVPAATLAELIALAKAQPGRLTFSSAGIGGTSHLATEMLQSMAGIALLHVPYRGGGPAAGALLTGEVNITFIDVITAL
;
A
#
# COMPACT_ATOMS: atom_id res chain seq x y z
N ALA A 1 -21.44 -4.86 5.67
CA ALA A 1 -22.60 -5.11 4.81
C ALA A 1 -23.69 -5.96 5.46
N ARG A 2 -23.38 -6.75 6.52
CA ARG A 2 -24.39 -7.62 7.21
C ARG A 2 -25.11 -6.98 8.39
N ALA A 3 -24.67 -5.81 8.84
CA ALA A 3 -25.34 -5.06 9.92
C ALA A 3 -26.68 -4.52 9.45
N ARG A 4 -27.61 -4.31 10.39
CA ARG A 4 -28.89 -3.65 10.10
C ARG A 4 -28.64 -2.21 9.65
N PRO A 5 -29.37 -1.69 8.68
CA PRO A 5 -29.23 -0.31 8.20
C PRO A 5 -30.04 0.66 9.10
N ASP A 6 -29.79 0.62 10.42
CA ASP A 6 -30.49 1.40 11.44
C ASP A 6 -29.72 2.66 11.87
N GLY A 7 -28.57 2.92 11.27
CA GLY A 7 -27.75 4.10 11.54
C GLY A 7 -26.81 3.97 12.75
N TYR A 8 -26.86 2.87 13.51
CA TYR A 8 -26.02 2.68 14.68
C TYR A 8 -24.71 1.94 14.41
N THR A 9 -24.55 1.36 13.22
CA THR A 9 -23.30 0.71 12.81
C THR A 9 -22.60 1.54 11.76
N LEU A 10 -21.44 2.09 12.13
CA LEU A 10 -20.59 2.88 11.23
C LEU A 10 -19.40 2.04 10.77
N LEU A 11 -19.00 2.20 9.51
CA LEU A 11 -17.82 1.59 8.93
C LEU A 11 -16.83 2.68 8.54
N PHE A 12 -15.62 2.60 9.09
CA PHE A 12 -14.49 3.37 8.61
C PHE A 12 -13.77 2.57 7.54
N GLY A 13 -13.87 3.00 6.29
CA GLY A 13 -13.29 2.31 5.15
C GLY A 13 -12.20 3.14 4.48
N THR A 14 -11.31 2.45 3.80
CA THR A 14 -10.19 3.05 3.06
C THR A 14 -10.34 2.80 1.56
N ASN A 15 -9.49 3.44 0.76
CA ASN A 15 -9.39 3.18 -0.68
C ASN A 15 -9.11 1.68 -0.97
N SER A 16 -8.32 1.01 -0.13
CA SER A 16 -8.07 -0.42 -0.28
C SER A 16 -9.37 -1.24 -0.20
N THR A 17 -10.27 -0.88 0.71
CA THR A 17 -11.53 -1.60 0.94
C THR A 17 -12.55 -1.36 -0.19
N TYR A 18 -12.69 -0.10 -0.63
CA TYR A 18 -13.74 0.28 -1.56
C TYR A 18 -13.29 0.41 -3.01
N GLY A 19 -12.08 0.92 -3.23
CA GLY A 19 -11.56 1.17 -4.57
C GLY A 19 -10.76 0.00 -5.15
N ILE A 20 -10.10 -0.80 -4.31
CA ILE A 20 -9.14 -1.83 -4.76
C ILE A 20 -9.70 -3.23 -4.61
N ALA A 21 -10.17 -3.60 -3.42
CA ALA A 21 -10.64 -4.96 -3.12
C ALA A 21 -11.71 -5.49 -4.07
N PRO A 22 -12.68 -4.69 -4.56
CA PRO A 22 -13.67 -5.17 -5.52
C PRO A 22 -13.07 -5.72 -6.82
N HIS A 23 -11.93 -5.17 -7.25
CA HIS A 23 -11.25 -5.55 -8.50
C HIS A 23 -10.25 -6.69 -8.33
N LEU A 24 -9.78 -6.95 -7.11
CA LEU A 24 -8.76 -7.97 -6.83
C LEU A 24 -9.34 -9.25 -6.22
N THR A 25 -10.56 -9.23 -5.70
CA THR A 25 -11.17 -10.40 -5.07
C THR A 25 -11.67 -11.36 -6.12
N ALA A 26 -11.02 -12.52 -6.24
CA ALA A 26 -11.46 -13.58 -7.13
C ALA A 26 -12.88 -14.05 -6.75
N GLY A 27 -13.79 -14.09 -7.72
CA GLY A 27 -15.20 -14.41 -7.47
C GLY A 27 -16.05 -13.25 -6.95
N GLY A 28 -15.47 -12.06 -6.81
CA GLY A 28 -16.15 -10.84 -6.34
C GLY A 28 -16.30 -10.76 -4.83
N LEU A 29 -16.81 -9.64 -4.35
CA LEU A 29 -17.13 -9.44 -2.94
C LEU A 29 -18.48 -10.13 -2.61
N PRO A 30 -18.68 -10.60 -1.37
CA PRO A 30 -19.94 -11.20 -0.93
C PRO A 30 -21.05 -10.16 -0.69
N TYR A 31 -20.90 -8.97 -1.26
CA TYR A 31 -21.87 -7.85 -1.21
C TYR A 31 -21.62 -6.90 -2.40
N ASP A 32 -22.65 -6.16 -2.75
CA ASP A 32 -22.56 -5.08 -3.75
C ASP A 32 -21.86 -3.87 -3.13
N ASN A 33 -20.65 -3.57 -3.60
CA ASN A 33 -19.81 -2.52 -3.03
C ASN A 33 -20.37 -1.11 -3.20
N GLU A 34 -21.18 -0.88 -4.22
CA GLU A 34 -21.78 0.43 -4.50
C GLU A 34 -23.08 0.65 -3.72
N ARG A 35 -23.83 -0.44 -3.44
CA ARG A 35 -25.17 -0.37 -2.85
C ARG A 35 -25.23 -0.76 -1.37
N ALA A 36 -24.22 -1.49 -0.87
CA ALA A 36 -24.24 -2.00 0.50
C ALA A 36 -23.96 -0.93 1.57
N PHE A 37 -23.54 0.27 1.18
CA PHE A 37 -23.16 1.33 2.10
C PHE A 37 -23.70 2.68 1.67
N THR A 38 -24.07 3.51 2.66
CA THR A 38 -24.38 4.93 2.44
C THR A 38 -23.16 5.75 2.85
N GLY A 39 -22.61 6.52 1.92
CA GLY A 39 -21.49 7.43 2.22
C GLY A 39 -21.93 8.58 3.12
N ILE A 40 -21.22 8.80 4.21
CA ILE A 40 -21.50 9.88 5.15
C ILE A 40 -20.55 11.05 4.89
N SER A 41 -19.25 10.82 4.92
CA SER A 41 -18.24 11.87 4.75
C SER A 41 -16.87 11.28 4.43
N LEU A 42 -16.05 12.06 3.71
CA LEU A 42 -14.61 11.86 3.62
C LEU A 42 -13.96 12.43 4.88
N VAL A 43 -13.50 11.55 5.78
CA VAL A 43 -12.97 11.93 7.08
C VAL A 43 -11.54 12.47 6.98
N ALA A 44 -10.70 11.84 6.16
CA ALA A 44 -9.30 12.23 6.00
C ALA A 44 -8.74 11.80 4.63
N ARG A 45 -7.67 12.47 4.21
CA ARG A 45 -6.80 12.05 3.11
C ARG A 45 -5.40 11.88 3.65
N SER A 46 -4.79 10.72 3.40
CA SER A 46 -3.41 10.46 3.75
C SER A 46 -2.63 10.07 2.49
N PRO A 47 -1.70 10.91 2.02
CA PRO A 47 -0.85 10.56 0.89
C PRO A 47 0.13 9.46 1.30
N GLN A 48 0.50 8.62 0.32
CA GLN A 48 1.57 7.65 0.49
C GLN A 48 2.93 8.32 0.25
N MET A 49 3.88 8.06 1.12
CA MET A 49 5.29 8.45 0.96
C MET A 49 6.13 7.25 0.57
N LEU A 50 7.02 7.44 -0.41
CA LEU A 50 8.09 6.50 -0.70
C LEU A 50 9.21 6.72 0.33
N CYS A 51 9.47 5.71 1.14
CA CYS A 51 10.55 5.69 2.11
C CYS A 51 11.60 4.67 1.70
N VAL A 52 12.86 5.02 1.88
CA VAL A 52 14.02 4.19 1.52
C VAL A 52 14.93 4.08 2.74
N HIS A 53 15.41 2.88 3.05
CA HIS A 53 16.33 2.67 4.17
C HIS A 53 17.68 3.35 3.88
N PRO A 54 18.33 3.99 4.88
CA PRO A 54 19.59 4.73 4.68
C PRO A 54 20.76 3.89 4.12
N SER A 55 20.71 2.56 4.24
CA SER A 55 21.74 1.68 3.65
C SER A 55 21.65 1.59 2.12
N VAL A 56 20.57 2.02 1.52
CA VAL A 56 20.42 2.04 0.05
C VAL A 56 21.12 3.30 -0.49
N PRO A 57 22.11 3.17 -1.37
CA PRO A 57 22.88 4.29 -1.88
C PRO A 57 22.09 5.07 -2.96
N ALA A 58 20.98 5.68 -2.58
CA ALA A 58 20.10 6.47 -3.43
C ALA A 58 19.44 7.58 -2.60
N ALA A 59 19.78 8.83 -2.86
CA ALA A 59 19.23 10.00 -2.20
C ALA A 59 18.03 10.61 -2.97
N THR A 60 17.83 10.22 -4.21
CA THR A 60 16.76 10.69 -5.09
C THR A 60 16.02 9.53 -5.74
N LEU A 61 14.78 9.80 -6.19
CA LEU A 61 14.00 8.80 -6.94
C LEU A 61 14.72 8.35 -8.22
N ALA A 62 15.41 9.25 -8.90
CA ALA A 62 16.15 8.93 -10.11
C ALA A 62 17.31 7.95 -9.83
N GLU A 63 18.04 8.15 -8.75
CA GLU A 63 19.12 7.25 -8.31
C GLU A 63 18.56 5.89 -7.88
N LEU A 64 17.44 5.86 -7.17
CA LEU A 64 16.77 4.61 -6.80
C LEU A 64 16.34 3.82 -8.03
N ILE A 65 15.76 4.46 -9.03
CA ILE A 65 15.37 3.83 -10.30
C ILE A 65 16.60 3.31 -11.04
N ALA A 66 17.68 4.10 -11.11
CA ALA A 66 18.92 3.68 -11.74
C ALA A 66 19.54 2.45 -11.06
N LEU A 67 19.56 2.45 -9.72
CA LEU A 67 20.04 1.32 -8.91
C LEU A 67 19.18 0.06 -9.14
N ALA A 68 17.86 0.20 -9.13
CA ALA A 68 16.93 -0.92 -9.36
C ALA A 68 17.06 -1.50 -10.77
N LYS A 69 17.31 -0.66 -11.79
CA LYS A 69 17.61 -1.11 -13.17
C LYS A 69 18.92 -1.85 -13.28
N ALA A 70 19.94 -1.41 -12.52
CA ALA A 70 21.26 -2.06 -12.53
C ALA A 70 21.23 -3.42 -11.80
N GLN A 71 20.26 -3.61 -10.87
CA GLN A 71 20.15 -4.82 -10.06
C GLN A 71 18.70 -5.30 -9.97
N PRO A 72 18.10 -5.80 -11.07
CA PRO A 72 16.70 -6.23 -11.09
C PRO A 72 16.40 -7.29 -10.02
N GLY A 73 15.32 -7.09 -9.25
CA GLY A 73 14.88 -8.02 -8.20
C GLY A 73 15.76 -8.10 -6.95
N ARG A 74 16.80 -7.28 -6.83
CA ARG A 74 17.68 -7.27 -5.66
C ARG A 74 17.15 -6.40 -4.52
N LEU A 75 16.53 -5.27 -4.85
CA LEU A 75 15.91 -4.40 -3.86
C LEU A 75 14.57 -4.99 -3.43
N THR A 76 14.34 -5.02 -2.12
CA THR A 76 13.09 -5.50 -1.51
C THR A 76 12.18 -4.34 -1.13
N PHE A 77 10.88 -4.57 -1.20
CA PHE A 77 9.93 -3.59 -0.67
C PHE A 77 8.87 -4.24 0.23
N SER A 78 8.51 -3.56 1.32
CA SER A 78 7.42 -3.97 2.19
C SER A 78 6.10 -3.35 1.78
N SER A 79 5.01 -4.04 2.12
CA SER A 79 3.66 -3.51 2.03
C SER A 79 2.81 -3.92 3.23
N ALA A 80 1.73 -3.19 3.47
CA ALA A 80 0.76 -3.52 4.52
C ALA A 80 -0.10 -4.76 4.21
N GLY A 81 0.15 -5.42 3.08
CA GLY A 81 -0.53 -6.62 2.60
C GLY A 81 -0.74 -6.61 1.10
N ILE A 82 -0.97 -7.81 0.56
CA ILE A 82 -1.21 -8.00 -0.89
C ILE A 82 -2.50 -7.28 -1.29
N GLY A 83 -2.44 -6.51 -2.38
CA GLY A 83 -3.58 -5.74 -2.89
C GLY A 83 -3.89 -4.45 -2.12
N GLY A 84 -3.12 -4.12 -1.09
CA GLY A 84 -3.24 -2.84 -0.39
C GLY A 84 -2.64 -1.66 -1.18
N THR A 85 -2.93 -0.43 -0.73
CA THR A 85 -2.45 0.80 -1.39
C THR A 85 -0.94 0.87 -1.54
N SER A 86 -0.19 0.49 -0.51
CA SER A 86 1.28 0.46 -0.55
C SER A 86 1.84 -0.55 -1.55
N HIS A 87 1.21 -1.73 -1.66
CA HIS A 87 1.57 -2.73 -2.67
C HIS A 87 1.35 -2.17 -4.08
N LEU A 88 0.15 -1.69 -4.38
CA LEU A 88 -0.19 -1.18 -5.70
C LEU A 88 0.59 0.08 -6.08
N ALA A 89 0.90 0.96 -5.11
CA ALA A 89 1.76 2.11 -5.36
C ALA A 89 3.16 1.68 -5.82
N THR A 90 3.72 0.63 -5.21
CA THR A 90 5.03 0.09 -5.62
C THR A 90 4.94 -0.61 -6.98
N GLU A 91 3.90 -1.41 -7.23
CA GLU A 91 3.68 -2.05 -8.53
C GLU A 91 3.53 -1.01 -9.65
N MET A 92 2.84 0.09 -9.38
CA MET A 92 2.71 1.19 -10.31
C MET A 92 4.06 1.86 -10.60
N LEU A 93 4.87 2.10 -9.56
CA LEU A 93 6.24 2.60 -9.72
C LEU A 93 7.09 1.64 -10.57
N GLN A 94 7.04 0.34 -10.30
CA GLN A 94 7.75 -0.69 -11.08
C GLN A 94 7.36 -0.62 -12.56
N SER A 95 6.05 -0.60 -12.83
CA SER A 95 5.51 -0.54 -14.20
C SER A 95 5.93 0.73 -14.93
N MET A 96 5.81 1.91 -14.28
CA MET A 96 6.13 3.21 -14.89
C MET A 96 7.62 3.40 -15.12
N ALA A 97 8.47 2.91 -14.21
CA ALA A 97 9.91 3.08 -14.27
C ALA A 97 10.64 1.95 -15.01
N GLY A 98 9.96 0.84 -15.31
CA GLY A 98 10.55 -0.36 -15.91
C GLY A 98 11.60 -0.99 -14.99
N ILE A 99 11.29 -1.15 -13.70
CA ILE A 99 12.15 -1.74 -12.68
C ILE A 99 11.49 -3.01 -12.10
N ALA A 100 12.30 -3.85 -11.48
CA ALA A 100 11.83 -5.04 -10.75
C ALA A 100 12.31 -4.98 -9.30
N LEU A 101 11.36 -5.08 -8.35
CA LEU A 101 11.59 -5.12 -6.91
C LEU A 101 11.00 -6.41 -6.34
N LEU A 102 11.54 -6.91 -5.23
CA LEU A 102 11.03 -8.10 -4.56
C LEU A 102 10.04 -7.72 -3.47
N HIS A 103 8.80 -8.16 -3.57
CA HIS A 103 7.74 -7.87 -2.61
C HIS A 103 7.83 -8.74 -1.35
N VAL A 104 7.78 -8.09 -0.18
CA VAL A 104 7.68 -8.72 1.15
C VAL A 104 6.41 -8.20 1.85
N PRO A 105 5.30 -8.97 1.87
CA PRO A 105 4.04 -8.55 2.47
C PRO A 105 4.05 -8.70 3.99
N TYR A 106 3.54 -7.68 4.71
CA TYR A 106 3.33 -7.70 6.15
C TYR A 106 1.83 -7.59 6.51
N ARG A 107 1.50 -7.82 7.77
CA ARG A 107 0.12 -7.71 8.28
C ARG A 107 -0.14 -6.31 8.83
N GLY A 108 -0.12 -5.30 7.94
CA GLY A 108 -0.41 -3.91 8.28
C GLY A 108 0.78 -2.96 8.10
N GLY A 109 0.51 -1.65 8.17
CA GLY A 109 1.50 -0.60 7.93
C GLY A 109 2.60 -0.53 9.00
N GLY A 110 2.25 -0.71 10.28
CA GLY A 110 3.22 -0.69 11.37
C GLY A 110 4.34 -1.73 11.20
N PRO A 111 4.04 -3.04 11.07
CA PRO A 111 5.05 -4.06 10.79
C PRO A 111 5.85 -3.80 9.50
N ALA A 112 5.22 -3.29 8.44
CA ALA A 112 5.91 -2.95 7.20
C ALA A 112 6.91 -1.80 7.39
N ALA A 113 6.54 -0.78 8.16
CA ALA A 113 7.43 0.33 8.52
C ALA A 113 8.57 -0.15 9.44
N GLY A 114 8.29 -1.01 10.42
CA GLY A 114 9.29 -1.62 11.29
C GLY A 114 10.37 -2.37 10.50
N ALA A 115 9.98 -3.14 9.50
CA ALA A 115 10.90 -3.86 8.63
C ALA A 115 11.82 -2.91 7.82
N LEU A 116 11.31 -1.74 7.41
CA LEU A 116 12.15 -0.71 6.79
C LEU A 116 13.13 -0.13 7.80
N LEU A 117 12.67 0.23 9.00
CA LEU A 117 13.51 0.85 10.04
C LEU A 117 14.66 -0.06 10.47
N THR A 118 14.46 -1.37 10.48
CA THR A 118 15.49 -2.36 10.83
C THR A 118 16.40 -2.72 9.64
N GLY A 119 16.10 -2.26 8.43
CA GLY A 119 16.83 -2.60 7.22
C GLY A 119 16.57 -4.01 6.68
N GLU A 120 15.53 -4.69 7.18
CA GLU A 120 15.06 -5.98 6.65
C GLU A 120 14.58 -5.84 5.21
N VAL A 121 13.96 -4.71 4.87
CA VAL A 121 13.60 -4.32 3.52
C VAL A 121 14.21 -2.98 3.14
N ASN A 122 14.37 -2.75 1.85
CA ASN A 122 15.03 -1.56 1.32
C ASN A 122 14.08 -0.37 1.15
N ILE A 123 12.82 -0.62 0.82
CA ILE A 123 11.87 0.38 0.35
C ILE A 123 10.49 0.08 0.94
N THR A 124 9.70 1.12 1.16
CA THR A 124 8.26 0.97 1.43
C THR A 124 7.50 2.22 0.97
N PHE A 125 6.23 2.04 0.57
CA PHE A 125 5.25 3.11 0.57
C PHE A 125 4.44 3.03 1.85
N ILE A 126 4.41 4.09 2.64
CA ILE A 126 3.62 4.20 3.87
C ILE A 126 2.82 5.49 3.91
N ASP A 127 1.73 5.47 4.67
CA ASP A 127 0.98 6.69 4.96
C ASP A 127 1.82 7.66 5.79
N VAL A 128 1.70 8.95 5.51
CA VAL A 128 2.41 10.01 6.25
C VAL A 128 2.21 9.86 7.76
N ILE A 129 1.00 9.50 8.21
CA ILE A 129 0.71 9.31 9.64
C ILE A 129 1.51 8.14 10.25
N THR A 130 1.82 7.11 9.46
CA THR A 130 2.63 5.97 9.93
C THR A 130 4.13 6.29 9.89
N ALA A 131 4.53 7.26 9.08
CA ALA A 131 5.92 7.69 8.92
C ALA A 131 6.40 8.66 10.03
N LEU A 132 5.47 9.28 10.78
CA LEU A 132 5.74 10.21 11.90
C LEU A 132 5.84 9.45 13.22
#